data_414fe04c29b74fb85915c260f4b891c1
#
_entry.id   414fe04c29b74fb85915c260f4b891c1
#
_cell.length_a   1.000
_cell.length_b   1.000
_cell.length_c   1.000
_cell.angle_alpha   90.00
_cell.angle_beta   90.00
_cell.angle_gamma   90.00
#
_symmetry.space_group_name_H-M   'P 1'
#
loop_
_entity.id
_entity.type
_entity.pdbx_description
1 polymer ?
#
loop_
_entity_poly.entity_id
_entity_poly.type
_entity_poly.pdbx_seq_one_letter_code
_entity_poly.pdbx_strand_id
1 'polypeptide(L)'
;MHSVFLSLYLQKKERMESLKQRRTNRKYQQKDISSDLLNDLLETACRASTVGNMQVYSVIVTRDADRKAKLAPAHFNQPMVQAAPVVLTFCIDLRRFSKWCVQRKAEPGYNNFEWFVTGAVDALLAAQTFCVAAEEKGLGICYLGTTTYNPQMIIEALELPELVFPITTVTVGWPAEVPAQVDRLPLEAVVHEEIYHDYTSEDIDRLYAYKESLSENIRFIIENNKETLAQVFTDVRYTKKDSDCLLYTS
;
A
#
# COMPACT_ATOMS: atom_id res chain seq x y z
N MET A 1 -10.43 -36.84 15.67
CA MET A 1 -9.44 -35.81 15.99
C MET A 1 -8.35 -35.64 14.90
N HIS A 2 -7.67 -36.71 14.44
CA HIS A 2 -6.60 -36.60 13.43
C HIS A 2 -7.05 -35.95 12.10
N SER A 3 -8.26 -36.27 11.62
CA SER A 3 -8.79 -35.70 10.35
C SER A 3 -9.01 -34.18 10.40
N VAL A 4 -9.47 -33.66 11.53
CA VAL A 4 -9.69 -32.21 11.72
C VAL A 4 -8.36 -31.45 11.79
N PHE A 5 -7.36 -32.00 12.49
CA PHE A 5 -6.03 -31.39 12.56
C PHE A 5 -5.32 -31.38 11.19
N LEU A 6 -5.45 -32.46 10.41
CA LEU A 6 -4.88 -32.52 9.07
C LEU A 6 -5.57 -31.53 8.13
N SER A 7 -6.90 -31.40 8.18
CA SER A 7 -7.66 -30.42 7.40
C SER A 7 -7.25 -28.98 7.73
N LEU A 8 -7.14 -28.63 9.01
CA LEU A 8 -6.68 -27.31 9.46
C LEU A 8 -5.23 -27.03 9.07
N TYR A 9 -4.36 -28.03 9.10
CA TYR A 9 -2.97 -27.89 8.66
C TYR A 9 -2.88 -27.63 7.15
N LEU A 10 -3.64 -28.38 6.33
CA LEU A 10 -3.69 -28.20 4.88
C LEU A 10 -4.25 -26.82 4.51
N GLN A 11 -5.35 -26.39 5.13
CA GLN A 11 -5.88 -25.04 4.92
C GLN A 11 -4.87 -23.93 5.28
N LYS A 12 -4.12 -24.08 6.37
CA LYS A 12 -3.07 -23.13 6.74
C LYS A 12 -1.92 -23.11 5.74
N LYS A 13 -1.53 -24.25 5.19
CA LYS A 13 -0.49 -24.37 4.17
C LYS A 13 -0.93 -23.71 2.86
N GLU A 14 -2.16 -23.97 2.42
CA GLU A 14 -2.74 -23.34 1.22
C GLU A 14 -2.81 -21.82 1.36
N ARG A 15 -3.18 -21.32 2.55
CA ARG A 15 -3.23 -19.88 2.85
C ARG A 15 -1.84 -19.22 2.73
N MET A 16 -0.79 -19.84 3.24
CA MET A 16 0.57 -19.32 3.17
C MET A 16 1.09 -19.30 1.72
N GLU A 17 0.74 -20.30 0.91
CA GLU A 17 1.08 -20.34 -0.51
C GLU A 17 0.33 -19.25 -1.31
N SER A 18 -0.93 -18.95 -0.96
CA SER A 18 -1.68 -17.86 -1.61
C SER A 18 -1.01 -16.50 -1.42
N LEU A 19 -0.46 -16.23 -0.23
CA LEU A 19 0.28 -14.99 0.05
C LEU A 19 1.56 -14.88 -0.79
N LYS A 20 2.26 -16.00 -1.01
CA LYS A 20 3.47 -16.01 -1.86
C LYS A 20 3.14 -15.77 -3.34
N GLN A 21 1.92 -16.10 -3.76
CA GLN A 21 1.45 -15.93 -5.14
C GLN A 21 0.77 -14.59 -5.39
N ARG A 22 0.84 -13.66 -4.44
CA ARG A 22 0.22 -12.35 -4.51
C ARG A 22 0.60 -11.60 -5.79
N ARG A 23 -0.39 -10.93 -6.41
CA ARG A 23 -0.25 -10.12 -7.63
C ARG A 23 -0.92 -8.77 -7.49
N THR A 24 -0.44 -7.78 -8.20
CA THR A 24 -1.07 -6.46 -8.26
C THR A 24 -2.08 -6.42 -9.39
N ASN A 25 -3.36 -6.27 -9.07
CA ASN A 25 -4.45 -6.17 -10.04
C ASN A 25 -4.77 -4.71 -10.34
N ARG A 26 -4.73 -4.34 -11.63
CA ARG A 26 -5.04 -3.00 -12.13
C ARG A 26 -6.25 -2.96 -13.05
N LYS A 27 -6.83 -4.12 -13.39
CA LYS A 27 -8.03 -4.25 -14.22
C LYS A 27 -9.10 -5.00 -13.46
N TYR A 28 -10.28 -4.44 -13.43
CA TYR A 28 -11.41 -4.94 -12.66
C TYR A 28 -12.61 -5.25 -13.55
N GLN A 29 -13.38 -6.26 -13.15
CA GLN A 29 -14.68 -6.55 -13.72
C GLN A 29 -15.68 -5.44 -13.38
N GLN A 30 -16.68 -5.24 -14.22
CA GLN A 30 -17.84 -4.38 -13.94
C GLN A 30 -18.78 -5.07 -12.94
N LYS A 31 -18.27 -5.32 -11.74
CA LYS A 31 -18.97 -6.01 -10.66
C LYS A 31 -18.67 -5.31 -9.34
N ASP A 32 -19.71 -4.89 -8.66
CA ASP A 32 -19.59 -4.22 -7.38
C ASP A 32 -19.20 -5.18 -6.24
N ILE A 33 -18.71 -4.61 -5.15
CA ILE A 33 -18.41 -5.31 -3.89
C ILE A 33 -19.56 -4.97 -2.93
N SER A 34 -20.28 -5.99 -2.44
CA SER A 34 -21.39 -5.76 -1.50
C SER A 34 -20.90 -5.04 -0.24
N SER A 35 -21.77 -4.25 0.37
CA SER A 35 -21.44 -3.55 1.61
C SER A 35 -21.10 -4.52 2.73
N ASP A 36 -21.77 -5.66 2.82
CA ASP A 36 -21.50 -6.68 3.83
C ASP A 36 -20.09 -7.27 3.68
N LEU A 37 -19.68 -7.61 2.44
CA LEU A 37 -18.33 -8.11 2.19
C LEU A 37 -17.27 -7.04 2.51
N LEU A 38 -17.52 -5.79 2.08
CA LEU A 38 -16.56 -4.72 2.36
C LEU A 38 -16.42 -4.44 3.86
N ASN A 39 -17.54 -4.46 4.60
CA ASN A 39 -17.54 -4.27 6.05
C ASN A 39 -16.78 -5.40 6.76
N ASP A 40 -17.01 -6.68 6.39
CA ASP A 40 -16.26 -7.84 6.93
C ASP A 40 -14.76 -7.69 6.72
N LEU A 41 -14.35 -7.22 5.54
CA LEU A 41 -12.94 -6.95 5.22
C LEU A 41 -12.36 -5.78 6.03
N LEU A 42 -13.11 -4.71 6.21
CA LEU A 42 -12.69 -3.55 7.01
C LEU A 42 -12.62 -3.89 8.51
N GLU A 43 -13.58 -4.66 9.04
CA GLU A 43 -13.53 -5.17 10.42
C GLU A 43 -12.29 -6.04 10.63
N THR A 44 -11.97 -6.89 9.66
CA THR A 44 -10.74 -7.69 9.68
C THR A 44 -9.50 -6.80 9.68
N ALA A 45 -9.47 -5.76 8.84
CA ALA A 45 -8.37 -4.79 8.80
C ALA A 45 -8.18 -4.07 10.13
N CYS A 46 -9.26 -3.72 10.82
CA CYS A 46 -9.24 -3.08 12.14
C CYS A 46 -8.70 -3.99 13.26
N ARG A 47 -8.43 -5.28 12.99
CA ARG A 47 -7.74 -6.19 13.92
C ARG A 47 -6.22 -6.13 13.80
N ALA A 48 -5.66 -5.33 12.89
CA ALA A 48 -4.23 -5.08 12.81
C ALA A 48 -3.69 -4.49 14.14
N SER A 49 -2.42 -4.73 14.39
CA SER A 49 -1.75 -4.14 15.56
C SER A 49 -1.68 -2.62 15.45
N THR A 50 -1.87 -1.93 16.58
CA THR A 50 -1.75 -0.49 16.68
C THR A 50 -0.97 -0.10 17.93
N VAL A 51 -0.29 1.04 17.88
CA VAL A 51 0.51 1.51 19.01
C VAL A 51 -0.43 1.91 20.16
N GLY A 52 -0.18 1.32 21.34
CA GLY A 52 -0.97 1.60 22.55
C GLY A 52 -2.48 1.36 22.40
N ASN A 53 -2.92 0.61 21.40
CA ASN A 53 -4.32 0.44 21.03
C ASN A 53 -5.07 1.77 20.76
N MET A 54 -4.34 2.82 20.36
CA MET A 54 -4.91 4.15 20.10
C MET A 54 -5.64 4.20 18.75
N GLN A 55 -5.26 3.36 17.80
CA GLN A 55 -5.86 3.24 16.46
C GLN A 55 -5.87 4.60 15.73
N VAL A 56 -4.69 5.23 15.64
CA VAL A 56 -4.52 6.59 15.10
C VAL A 56 -4.53 6.61 13.57
N TYR A 57 -5.51 5.94 12.99
CA TYR A 57 -5.77 5.91 11.55
C TYR A 57 -7.26 5.99 11.25
N SER A 58 -7.59 6.36 10.02
CA SER A 58 -8.93 6.32 9.45
C SER A 58 -8.89 5.79 8.02
N VAL A 59 -9.98 5.19 7.57
CA VAL A 59 -10.12 4.67 6.20
C VAL A 59 -11.28 5.39 5.51
N ILE A 60 -11.00 6.04 4.40
CA ILE A 60 -12.03 6.68 3.57
C ILE A 60 -12.40 5.71 2.44
N VAL A 61 -13.67 5.31 2.40
CA VAL A 61 -14.23 4.45 1.36
C VAL A 61 -14.84 5.32 0.26
N THR A 62 -14.30 5.24 -0.94
CA THR A 62 -14.78 6.00 -2.09
C THR A 62 -15.36 5.05 -3.15
N ARG A 63 -16.67 5.12 -3.39
CA ARG A 63 -17.41 4.40 -4.44
C ARG A 63 -17.96 5.35 -5.49
N ASP A 64 -18.31 6.56 -5.08
CA ASP A 64 -18.91 7.59 -5.91
C ASP A 64 -18.00 7.94 -7.10
N ALA A 65 -18.58 7.97 -8.29
CA ALA A 65 -17.86 8.18 -9.54
C ALA A 65 -17.23 9.58 -9.63
N ASP A 66 -17.97 10.61 -9.17
CA ASP A 66 -17.48 11.99 -9.21
C ASP A 66 -16.36 12.20 -8.20
N ARG A 67 -16.45 11.57 -7.04
CA ARG A 67 -15.39 11.60 -6.03
C ARG A 67 -14.13 10.88 -6.53
N LYS A 68 -14.27 9.72 -7.19
CA LYS A 68 -13.14 9.02 -7.85
C LYS A 68 -12.53 9.85 -8.96
N ALA A 69 -13.33 10.56 -9.74
CA ALA A 69 -12.84 11.48 -10.77
C ALA A 69 -12.02 12.64 -10.16
N LYS A 70 -12.42 13.15 -9.00
CA LYS A 70 -11.65 14.18 -8.27
C LYS A 70 -10.34 13.63 -7.69
N LEU A 71 -10.30 12.34 -7.31
CA LEU A 71 -9.07 11.68 -6.82
C LEU A 71 -8.09 11.32 -7.95
N ALA A 72 -8.57 11.05 -9.15
CA ALA A 72 -7.76 10.55 -10.25
C ALA A 72 -6.52 11.42 -10.58
N PRO A 73 -6.60 12.76 -10.61
CA PRO A 73 -5.42 13.61 -10.86
C PRO A 73 -4.31 13.44 -9.83
N ALA A 74 -4.65 13.26 -8.53
CA ALA A 74 -3.66 13.01 -7.49
C ALA A 74 -2.84 11.73 -7.73
N HIS A 75 -3.42 10.79 -8.48
CA HIS A 75 -2.82 9.54 -8.88
C HIS A 75 -2.42 9.52 -10.37
N PHE A 76 -2.05 10.68 -10.94
CA PHE A 76 -1.64 10.84 -12.35
C PHE A 76 -2.63 10.24 -13.36
N ASN A 77 -3.92 10.33 -13.06
CA ASN A 77 -5.02 9.78 -13.87
C ASN A 77 -4.87 8.28 -14.20
N GLN A 78 -4.30 7.50 -13.29
CA GLN A 78 -4.18 6.07 -13.48
C GLN A 78 -5.57 5.43 -13.62
N PRO A 79 -5.84 4.67 -14.71
CA PRO A 79 -7.20 4.20 -15.05
C PRO A 79 -7.89 3.41 -13.95
N MET A 80 -7.12 2.66 -13.14
CA MET A 80 -7.69 1.83 -12.07
C MET A 80 -8.37 2.65 -10.96
N VAL A 81 -8.04 3.93 -10.79
CA VAL A 81 -8.68 4.79 -9.78
C VAL A 81 -10.17 4.97 -10.10
N GLN A 82 -10.51 5.17 -11.36
CA GLN A 82 -11.91 5.33 -11.81
C GLN A 82 -12.59 3.97 -12.05
N ALA A 83 -11.83 2.98 -12.57
CA ALA A 83 -12.37 1.68 -12.95
C ALA A 83 -12.69 0.77 -11.75
N ALA A 84 -11.97 0.91 -10.63
CA ALA A 84 -12.22 0.08 -9.45
C ALA A 84 -13.61 0.36 -8.85
N PRO A 85 -14.37 -0.66 -8.43
CA PRO A 85 -15.64 -0.46 -7.74
C PRO A 85 -15.46 0.26 -6.40
N VAL A 86 -14.31 0.09 -5.75
CA VAL A 86 -13.97 0.72 -4.46
C VAL A 86 -12.55 1.24 -4.49
N VAL A 87 -12.34 2.45 -3.97
CA VAL A 87 -11.04 3.03 -3.65
C VAL A 87 -11.00 3.29 -2.15
N LEU A 88 -9.98 2.79 -1.48
CA LEU A 88 -9.75 2.98 -0.05
C LEU A 88 -8.56 3.90 0.14
N THR A 89 -8.73 5.01 0.85
CA THR A 89 -7.62 5.85 1.28
C THR A 89 -7.42 5.67 2.78
N PHE A 90 -6.28 5.11 3.15
CA PHE A 90 -5.86 4.95 4.53
C PHE A 90 -5.12 6.20 4.96
N CYS A 91 -5.59 6.82 6.02
CA CYS A 91 -5.07 8.08 6.55
C CYS A 91 -4.49 7.89 7.94
N ILE A 92 -3.41 8.58 8.24
CA ILE A 92 -3.05 8.92 9.62
C ILE A 92 -4.19 9.76 10.18
N ASP A 93 -4.66 9.47 11.38
CA ASP A 93 -5.73 10.24 12.05
C ASP A 93 -5.36 10.47 13.51
N LEU A 94 -4.65 11.54 13.77
CA LEU A 94 -4.32 11.99 15.10
C LEU A 94 -5.44 12.87 15.69
N ARG A 95 -6.36 13.34 14.85
CA ARG A 95 -7.46 14.23 15.22
C ARG A 95 -8.46 13.57 16.15
N ARG A 96 -8.91 12.37 15.82
CA ARG A 96 -9.95 11.66 16.60
C ARG A 96 -9.48 11.43 18.03
N PHE A 97 -8.26 10.92 18.20
CA PHE A 97 -7.68 10.65 19.52
C PHE A 97 -7.42 11.94 20.30
N SER A 98 -6.89 12.98 19.65
CA SER A 98 -6.68 14.29 20.27
C SER A 98 -8.01 14.92 20.75
N LYS A 99 -9.08 14.83 19.95
CA LYS A 99 -10.41 15.28 20.37
C LYS A 99 -10.92 14.54 21.61
N TRP A 100 -10.72 13.23 21.66
CA TRP A 100 -11.09 12.42 22.82
C TRP A 100 -10.33 12.87 24.08
N CYS A 101 -9.02 13.10 23.97
CA CYS A 101 -8.20 13.63 25.07
C CYS A 101 -8.76 14.96 25.60
N VAL A 102 -8.98 15.93 24.71
CA VAL A 102 -9.52 17.25 25.10
C VAL A 102 -10.88 17.14 25.80
N GLN A 103 -11.78 16.29 25.28
CA GLN A 103 -13.07 16.04 25.92
C GLN A 103 -12.94 15.42 27.33
N ARG A 104 -11.82 14.79 27.64
CA ARG A 104 -11.50 14.20 28.95
C ARG A 104 -10.57 15.08 29.77
N LYS A 105 -10.42 16.35 29.39
CA LYS A 105 -9.58 17.35 30.08
C LYS A 105 -8.09 16.96 30.11
N ALA A 106 -7.65 16.20 29.14
CA ALA A 106 -6.24 15.90 28.93
C ALA A 106 -5.68 16.77 27.80
N GLU A 107 -4.39 17.08 27.88
CA GLU A 107 -3.67 17.88 26.88
C GLU A 107 -2.93 16.94 25.89
N PRO A 108 -3.38 16.82 24.63
CA PRO A 108 -2.74 15.94 23.66
C PRO A 108 -1.47 16.57 23.08
N GLY A 109 -0.39 15.77 22.96
CA GLY A 109 0.88 16.17 22.36
C GLY A 109 1.18 15.41 21.04
N TYR A 110 0.15 15.09 20.24
CA TYR A 110 0.26 14.17 19.10
C TYR A 110 0.39 14.87 17.74
N ASN A 111 0.94 16.08 17.68
CA ASN A 111 1.09 16.88 16.45
C ASN A 111 2.55 17.04 16.01
N ASN A 112 3.36 16.03 16.19
CA ASN A 112 4.78 16.03 15.86
C ASN A 112 5.15 14.87 14.92
N PHE A 113 6.40 14.85 14.46
CA PHE A 113 6.89 13.85 13.50
C PHE A 113 6.85 12.41 14.03
N GLU A 114 7.13 12.18 15.31
CA GLU A 114 7.06 10.84 15.92
C GLU A 114 5.64 10.26 15.79
N TRP A 115 4.63 11.07 16.11
CA TRP A 115 3.23 10.64 15.98
C TRP A 115 2.75 10.53 14.55
N PHE A 116 3.30 11.33 13.63
CA PHE A 116 3.09 11.12 12.20
C PHE A 116 3.59 9.74 11.77
N VAL A 117 4.82 9.35 12.14
CA VAL A 117 5.37 8.02 11.83
C VAL A 117 4.53 6.92 12.51
N THR A 118 4.14 7.10 13.76
CA THR A 118 3.29 6.16 14.49
C THR A 118 1.95 5.93 13.79
N GLY A 119 1.28 7.01 13.39
CA GLY A 119 0.02 6.91 12.64
C GLY A 119 0.18 6.30 11.25
N ALA A 120 1.32 6.54 10.59
CA ALA A 120 1.63 5.90 9.31
C ALA A 120 1.78 4.37 9.47
N VAL A 121 2.48 3.92 10.51
CA VAL A 121 2.60 2.48 10.82
C VAL A 121 1.23 1.85 11.06
N ASP A 122 0.39 2.44 11.90
CA ASP A 122 -0.97 1.95 12.18
C ASP A 122 -1.80 1.82 10.89
N ALA A 123 -1.80 2.88 10.05
CA ALA A 123 -2.54 2.92 8.80
C ALA A 123 -2.04 1.86 7.78
N LEU A 124 -0.72 1.68 7.66
CA LEU A 124 -0.12 0.72 6.73
C LEU A 124 -0.35 -0.73 7.18
N LEU A 125 -0.30 -1.03 8.47
CA LEU A 125 -0.64 -2.36 8.99
C LEU A 125 -2.10 -2.70 8.73
N ALA A 126 -3.03 -1.77 8.95
CA ALA A 126 -4.44 -1.95 8.63
C ALA A 126 -4.66 -2.13 7.11
N ALA A 127 -3.99 -1.33 6.27
CA ALA A 127 -4.07 -1.46 4.81
C ALA A 127 -3.56 -2.81 4.32
N GLN A 128 -2.43 -3.30 4.83
CA GLN A 128 -1.89 -4.60 4.45
C GLN A 128 -2.79 -5.74 4.93
N THR A 129 -3.35 -5.64 6.14
CA THR A 129 -4.30 -6.65 6.67
C THR A 129 -5.56 -6.70 5.80
N PHE A 130 -6.10 -5.53 5.40
CA PHE A 130 -7.20 -5.46 4.44
C PHE A 130 -6.87 -6.17 3.13
N CYS A 131 -5.70 -5.87 2.54
CA CYS A 131 -5.29 -6.42 1.26
C CYS A 131 -5.20 -7.96 1.29
N VAL A 132 -4.62 -8.53 2.35
CA VAL A 132 -4.56 -9.98 2.54
C VAL A 132 -5.97 -10.58 2.65
N ALA A 133 -6.84 -9.98 3.46
CA ALA A 133 -8.21 -10.46 3.60
C ALA A 133 -9.01 -10.37 2.29
N ALA A 134 -8.83 -9.29 1.52
CA ALA A 134 -9.49 -9.09 0.24
C ALA A 134 -9.04 -10.14 -0.80
N GLU A 135 -7.73 -10.39 -0.89
CA GLU A 135 -7.17 -11.40 -1.80
C GLU A 135 -7.65 -12.82 -1.43
N GLU A 136 -7.82 -13.15 -0.14
CA GLU A 136 -8.41 -14.43 0.30
C GLU A 136 -9.89 -14.59 -0.10
N LYS A 137 -10.61 -13.50 -0.28
CA LYS A 137 -11.99 -13.51 -0.81
C LYS A 137 -12.03 -13.46 -2.35
N GLY A 138 -10.88 -13.56 -3.02
CA GLY A 138 -10.77 -13.55 -4.49
C GLY A 138 -10.84 -12.14 -5.10
N LEU A 139 -10.73 -11.08 -4.31
CA LEU A 139 -10.62 -9.72 -4.80
C LEU A 139 -9.19 -9.44 -5.27
N GLY A 140 -9.05 -8.57 -6.26
CA GLY A 140 -7.78 -8.01 -6.69
C GLY A 140 -7.56 -6.64 -6.05
N ILE A 141 -6.31 -6.34 -5.71
CA ILE A 141 -5.92 -5.05 -5.11
C ILE A 141 -4.74 -4.42 -5.85
N CYS A 142 -4.66 -3.10 -5.78
CA CYS A 142 -3.48 -2.35 -6.19
C CYS A 142 -3.20 -1.22 -5.21
N TYR A 143 -2.02 -1.23 -4.59
CA TYR A 143 -1.49 -0.08 -3.88
C TYR A 143 -1.09 1.02 -4.87
N LEU A 144 -1.50 2.24 -4.59
CA LEU A 144 -1.12 3.42 -5.35
C LEU A 144 0.03 4.15 -4.64
N GLY A 145 1.26 3.90 -5.07
CA GLY A 145 2.45 4.56 -4.53
C GLY A 145 2.48 6.08 -4.74
N THR A 146 1.54 6.59 -5.53
CA THR A 146 1.38 8.01 -5.86
C THR A 146 0.66 8.83 -4.77
N THR A 147 0.16 8.20 -3.71
CA THR A 147 -0.59 8.88 -2.64
C THR A 147 0.21 10.00 -1.99
N THR A 148 1.50 9.76 -1.74
CA THR A 148 2.38 10.72 -1.09
C THR A 148 2.98 11.77 -2.03
N TYR A 149 2.79 11.64 -3.36
CA TYR A 149 3.28 12.62 -4.34
C TYR A 149 2.41 13.88 -4.40
N ASN A 150 1.09 13.71 -4.28
CA ASN A 150 0.14 14.81 -4.35
C ASN A 150 -0.87 14.76 -3.20
N PRO A 151 -0.41 14.72 -1.93
CA PRO A 151 -1.32 14.54 -0.78
C PRO A 151 -2.33 15.68 -0.66
N GLN A 152 -1.95 16.92 -1.02
CA GLN A 152 -2.82 18.08 -0.97
C GLN A 152 -4.08 17.88 -1.84
N MET A 153 -3.93 17.34 -3.04
CA MET A 153 -5.08 17.07 -3.93
C MET A 153 -6.03 16.02 -3.32
N ILE A 154 -5.48 15.03 -2.59
CA ILE A 154 -6.28 14.01 -1.90
C ILE A 154 -7.00 14.63 -0.69
N ILE A 155 -6.31 15.48 0.07
CA ILE A 155 -6.89 16.21 1.21
C ILE A 155 -8.10 17.03 0.76
N GLU A 156 -7.96 17.77 -0.34
CA GLU A 156 -9.04 18.56 -0.92
C GLU A 156 -10.18 17.69 -1.47
N ALA A 157 -9.85 16.65 -2.24
CA ALA A 157 -10.85 15.75 -2.84
C ALA A 157 -11.67 14.99 -1.79
N LEU A 158 -11.06 14.63 -0.66
CA LEU A 158 -11.69 13.88 0.44
C LEU A 158 -12.11 14.75 1.63
N GLU A 159 -11.89 16.07 1.56
CA GLU A 159 -12.23 17.03 2.62
C GLU A 159 -11.61 16.64 3.98
N LEU A 160 -10.33 16.23 3.94
CA LEU A 160 -9.63 15.79 5.14
C LEU A 160 -9.32 16.98 6.04
N PRO A 161 -9.66 16.92 7.34
CA PRO A 161 -9.38 18.00 8.28
C PRO A 161 -7.93 17.97 8.75
N GLU A 162 -7.50 19.04 9.45
CA GLU A 162 -6.23 19.09 10.15
C GLU A 162 -6.01 17.85 11.02
N LEU A 163 -4.76 17.38 11.12
CA LEU A 163 -4.30 16.14 11.78
C LEU A 163 -4.81 14.84 11.15
N VAL A 164 -5.35 14.90 9.92
CA VAL A 164 -5.66 13.72 9.10
C VAL A 164 -4.90 13.80 7.80
N PHE A 165 -4.03 12.80 7.53
CA PHE A 165 -3.14 12.83 6.38
C PHE A 165 -3.20 11.51 5.59
N PRO A 166 -3.37 11.54 4.23
CA PRO A 166 -3.44 10.33 3.42
C PRO A 166 -2.04 9.70 3.28
N ILE A 167 -1.90 8.43 3.68
CA ILE A 167 -0.61 7.73 3.65
C ILE A 167 -0.54 6.69 2.54
N THR A 168 -1.65 6.02 2.26
CA THR A 168 -1.71 5.07 1.14
C THR A 168 -3.13 4.92 0.60
N THR A 169 -3.23 4.68 -0.69
CA THR A 169 -4.51 4.42 -1.38
C THR A 169 -4.46 3.03 -2.00
N VAL A 170 -5.56 2.28 -1.88
CA VAL A 170 -5.72 0.94 -2.44
C VAL A 170 -6.97 0.92 -3.31
N THR A 171 -6.83 0.55 -4.58
CA THR A 171 -7.98 0.19 -5.42
C THR A 171 -8.30 -1.29 -5.22
N VAL A 172 -9.58 -1.63 -5.13
CA VAL A 172 -10.04 -2.99 -4.89
C VAL A 172 -11.27 -3.33 -5.75
N GLY A 173 -11.29 -4.55 -6.29
CA GLY A 173 -12.38 -5.03 -7.14
C GLY A 173 -12.20 -6.50 -7.53
N TRP A 174 -13.16 -7.06 -8.23
CA TRP A 174 -13.04 -8.40 -8.82
C TRP A 174 -12.05 -8.34 -9.99
N PRO A 175 -10.99 -9.17 -10.00
CA PRO A 175 -9.97 -9.09 -11.05
C PRO A 175 -10.56 -9.49 -12.41
N ALA A 176 -10.26 -8.70 -13.45
CA ALA A 176 -10.63 -9.00 -14.83
C ALA A 176 -9.60 -9.88 -15.55
N GLU A 177 -8.39 -9.98 -15.00
CA GLU A 177 -7.31 -10.78 -15.53
C GLU A 177 -6.43 -11.30 -14.39
N VAL A 178 -5.59 -12.29 -14.67
CA VAL A 178 -4.55 -12.77 -13.77
C VAL A 178 -3.22 -12.19 -14.25
N PRO A 179 -2.72 -11.09 -13.65
CA PRO A 179 -1.47 -10.48 -14.07
C PRO A 179 -0.26 -11.37 -13.75
N ALA A 180 0.85 -11.13 -14.42
CA ALA A 180 2.11 -11.77 -14.05
C ALA A 180 2.52 -11.38 -12.63
N GLN A 181 3.17 -12.28 -11.94
CA GLN A 181 3.78 -11.99 -10.66
C GLN A 181 5.07 -11.21 -10.88
N VAL A 182 5.25 -10.11 -10.16
CA VAL A 182 6.49 -9.34 -10.21
C VAL A 182 7.58 -10.01 -9.38
N ASP A 183 8.81 -9.84 -9.80
CA ASP A 183 10.01 -10.35 -9.12
C ASP A 183 10.17 -9.77 -7.69
N ARG A 184 10.99 -10.43 -6.93
CA ARG A 184 11.51 -9.95 -5.64
C ARG A 184 13.00 -10.20 -5.60
N LEU A 185 13.73 -9.38 -4.85
CA LEU A 185 15.10 -9.69 -4.51
C LEU A 185 15.16 -10.98 -3.68
N PRO A 186 16.27 -11.71 -3.71
CA PRO A 186 16.46 -12.88 -2.85
C PRO A 186 16.39 -12.50 -1.37
N LEU A 187 16.05 -13.46 -0.52
CA LEU A 187 15.81 -13.21 0.91
C LEU A 187 17.01 -12.56 1.61
N GLU A 188 18.22 -12.98 1.26
CA GLU A 188 19.48 -12.45 1.76
C GLU A 188 19.73 -10.97 1.46
N ALA A 189 18.99 -10.39 0.49
CA ALA A 189 19.06 -8.97 0.18
C ALA A 189 18.27 -8.08 1.16
N VAL A 190 17.45 -8.66 2.02
CA VAL A 190 16.55 -7.91 2.92
C VAL A 190 16.50 -8.45 4.34
N VAL A 191 17.15 -9.59 4.60
CA VAL A 191 17.21 -10.23 5.92
C VAL A 191 18.66 -10.34 6.38
N HIS A 192 18.95 -9.74 7.51
CA HIS A 192 20.24 -9.81 8.18
C HIS A 192 20.05 -10.53 9.52
N GLU A 193 20.95 -11.42 9.86
CA GLU A 193 20.94 -12.11 11.14
C GLU A 193 21.74 -11.30 12.17
N GLU A 194 21.15 -11.09 13.34
CA GLU A 194 21.69 -10.41 14.52
C GLU A 194 22.03 -8.93 14.30
N ILE A 195 22.81 -8.58 13.27
CA ILE A 195 23.25 -7.21 12.96
C ILE A 195 23.11 -6.93 11.45
N TYR A 196 23.09 -5.65 11.09
CA TYR A 196 23.14 -5.26 9.69
C TYR A 196 24.54 -5.56 9.10
N HIS A 197 24.54 -6.27 7.95
CA HIS A 197 25.73 -6.51 7.15
C HIS A 197 25.67 -5.66 5.89
N ASP A 198 26.69 -4.84 5.68
CA ASP A 198 26.77 -4.01 4.47
C ASP A 198 27.16 -4.84 3.25
N TYR A 199 26.88 -4.32 2.07
CA TYR A 199 27.05 -5.02 0.79
C TYR A 199 28.36 -4.61 0.12
N THR A 200 29.11 -5.59 -0.36
CA THR A 200 30.21 -5.37 -1.31
C THR A 200 29.67 -5.13 -2.70
N SER A 201 30.51 -4.67 -3.65
CA SER A 201 30.13 -4.54 -5.05
C SER A 201 29.69 -5.87 -5.66
N GLU A 202 30.39 -6.94 -5.31
CA GLU A 202 30.09 -8.31 -5.76
C GLU A 202 28.73 -8.81 -5.22
N ASP A 203 28.37 -8.43 -3.97
CA ASP A 203 27.06 -8.74 -3.42
C ASP A 203 25.95 -8.01 -4.19
N ILE A 204 26.13 -6.74 -4.47
CA ILE A 204 25.15 -5.94 -5.24
C ILE A 204 24.96 -6.55 -6.64
N ASP A 205 26.03 -6.86 -7.36
CA ASP A 205 25.96 -7.49 -8.67
C ASP A 205 25.18 -8.81 -8.62
N ARG A 206 25.47 -9.66 -7.66
CA ARG A 206 24.80 -10.96 -7.47
C ARG A 206 23.32 -10.81 -7.11
N LEU A 207 23.00 -9.91 -6.19
CA LEU A 207 21.62 -9.72 -5.69
C LEU A 207 20.68 -9.13 -6.77
N TYR A 208 21.19 -8.30 -7.67
CA TYR A 208 20.40 -7.66 -8.70
C TYR A 208 20.46 -8.35 -10.06
N ALA A 209 21.37 -9.31 -10.29
CA ALA A 209 21.57 -10.00 -11.56
C ALA A 209 20.27 -10.55 -12.17
N TYR A 210 19.43 -11.23 -11.36
CA TYR A 210 18.17 -11.76 -11.84
C TYR A 210 17.21 -10.66 -12.29
N LYS A 211 17.07 -9.61 -11.48
CA LYS A 211 16.21 -8.47 -11.78
C LYS A 211 16.64 -7.79 -13.10
N GLU A 212 17.92 -7.57 -13.30
CA GLU A 212 18.46 -6.94 -14.51
C GLU A 212 18.32 -7.82 -15.75
N SER A 213 18.34 -9.15 -15.60
CA SER A 213 18.19 -10.12 -16.71
C SER A 213 16.75 -10.25 -17.22
N LEU A 214 15.74 -9.73 -16.52
CA LEU A 214 14.34 -9.84 -16.92
C LEU A 214 14.08 -9.07 -18.22
N SER A 215 13.45 -9.73 -19.19
CA SER A 215 13.15 -9.15 -20.51
C SER A 215 12.38 -7.84 -20.46
N GLU A 216 11.47 -7.70 -19.48
CA GLU A 216 10.74 -6.45 -19.23
C GLU A 216 11.69 -5.31 -18.81
N ASN A 217 12.65 -5.59 -17.95
CA ASN A 217 13.61 -4.59 -17.47
C ASN A 217 14.61 -4.22 -18.56
N ILE A 218 15.07 -5.19 -19.37
CA ILE A 218 15.90 -4.93 -20.56
C ILE A 218 15.13 -4.01 -21.54
N ARG A 219 13.86 -4.30 -21.79
CA ARG A 219 13.01 -3.45 -22.63
C ARG A 219 12.92 -2.02 -22.08
N PHE A 220 12.76 -1.83 -20.76
CA PHE A 220 12.73 -0.49 -20.14
C PHE A 220 14.04 0.28 -20.34
N ILE A 221 15.18 -0.39 -20.27
CA ILE A 221 16.49 0.23 -20.55
C ILE A 221 16.50 0.76 -21.99
N ILE A 222 16.11 -0.07 -22.95
CA ILE A 222 16.11 0.29 -24.38
C ILE A 222 15.12 1.42 -24.67
N GLU A 223 13.87 1.30 -24.22
CA GLU A 223 12.80 2.28 -24.45
C GLU A 223 13.13 3.68 -23.88
N ASN A 224 13.92 3.73 -22.81
CA ASN A 224 14.33 5.00 -22.19
C ASN A 224 15.74 5.47 -22.61
N ASN A 225 16.38 4.77 -23.56
CA ASN A 225 17.72 5.10 -24.02
C ASN A 225 18.73 5.23 -22.88
N LYS A 226 18.74 4.26 -21.95
CA LYS A 226 19.65 4.18 -20.80
C LYS A 226 20.62 3.00 -20.94
N GLU A 227 21.70 3.03 -20.18
CA GLU A 227 22.70 1.95 -20.19
C GLU A 227 22.36 0.88 -19.15
N THR A 228 21.69 1.26 -18.04
CA THR A 228 21.38 0.37 -16.94
C THR A 228 19.96 0.55 -16.44
N LEU A 229 19.43 -0.48 -15.77
CA LEU A 229 18.13 -0.40 -15.10
C LEU A 229 18.14 0.64 -13.96
N ALA A 230 19.25 0.79 -13.25
CA ALA A 230 19.40 1.78 -12.20
C ALA A 230 19.18 3.20 -12.73
N GLN A 231 19.74 3.54 -13.90
CA GLN A 231 19.51 4.83 -14.56
C GLN A 231 18.04 5.05 -14.94
N VAL A 232 17.29 4.00 -15.32
CA VAL A 232 15.84 4.12 -15.55
C VAL A 232 15.11 4.52 -14.26
N PHE A 233 15.52 3.98 -13.11
CA PHE A 233 14.94 4.35 -11.83
C PHE A 233 15.27 5.78 -11.44
N THR A 234 16.53 6.20 -11.53
CA THR A 234 17.00 7.51 -11.03
C THR A 234 16.68 8.67 -11.96
N ASP A 235 16.69 8.46 -13.28
CA ASP A 235 16.60 9.53 -14.24
C ASP A 235 15.23 9.69 -14.88
N VAL A 236 14.37 8.64 -14.78
CA VAL A 236 13.07 8.58 -15.47
C VAL A 236 11.90 8.39 -14.49
N ARG A 237 12.00 7.43 -13.56
CA ARG A 237 10.85 7.04 -12.73
C ARG A 237 10.78 7.74 -11.37
N TYR A 238 11.91 7.90 -10.72
CA TYR A 238 12.04 8.43 -9.36
C TYR A 238 13.19 9.42 -9.32
N THR A 239 13.02 10.54 -10.03
CA THR A 239 14.11 11.48 -10.20
C THR A 239 14.43 12.22 -8.90
N LYS A 240 15.67 12.66 -8.76
CA LYS A 240 16.08 13.48 -7.61
C LYS A 240 15.20 14.72 -7.45
N LYS A 241 14.77 15.33 -8.57
CA LYS A 241 13.88 16.48 -8.57
C LYS A 241 12.52 16.16 -7.95
N ASP A 242 11.96 14.98 -8.24
CA ASP A 242 10.68 14.56 -7.66
C ASP A 242 10.83 14.29 -6.16
N SER A 243 11.95 13.69 -5.74
CA SER A 243 12.25 13.42 -4.33
C SER A 243 12.48 14.70 -3.52
N ASP A 244 13.19 15.69 -4.08
CA ASP A 244 13.44 16.97 -3.42
C ASP A 244 12.14 17.79 -3.25
N CYS A 245 11.20 17.68 -4.19
CA CYS A 245 9.91 18.36 -4.11
C CYS A 245 9.07 17.91 -2.91
N LEU A 246 9.18 16.64 -2.49
CA LEU A 246 8.46 16.08 -1.34
C LEU A 246 8.96 16.62 0.02
N LEU A 247 10.22 17.06 0.10
CA LEU A 247 10.83 17.60 1.31
C LEU A 247 10.44 19.06 1.61
N TYR A 248 10.00 19.81 0.59
CA TYR A 248 9.72 21.25 0.69
C TYR A 248 8.22 21.59 0.79
N THR A 249 7.32 20.62 0.81
CA THR A 249 5.87 20.84 0.92
C THR A 249 5.30 20.55 2.32
N SER A 250 6.18 20.41 3.30
CA SER A 250 5.79 20.21 4.72
C SER A 250 5.95 21.50 5.53
#